data_3ffd5f675007d90b2d5496e1bc9d736b
#
_entry.id   3ffd5f675007d90b2d5496e1bc9d736b
#
_cell.length_a   1.000
_cell.length_b   1.000
_cell.length_c   1.000
_cell.angle_alpha   90.00
_cell.angle_beta   90.00
_cell.angle_gamma   90.00
#
_symmetry.space_group_name_H-M   'P 1'
#
loop_
_entity.id
_entity.type
_entity.pdbx_description
1 polymer ?
#
loop_
_entity_poly.entity_id
_entity_poly.type
_entity_poly.pdbx_seq_one_letter_code
_entity_poly.pdbx_strand_id
1 'polypeptide(L)'
;VLEGDTDSIVTRILTEDVPALPQPEPLCKLIQVKKGKTKGSYLLVRTRIIVNITDKDFAVKLSHDENAAPQNIIRINAHSVQQLRERLNGEKLRQIVDEAELKHLAEMISNNPSKQNKEMQEEVKKTFGLDMKIPVSMNASKKAKDFIWISNNASTGMQNLLVMKVKSEERRTGKVK
;
A
#
# COMPACT_ATOMS: atom_id res chain seq x y z
N VAL A 1 -7.30 9.95 -3.85
CA VAL A 1 -7.66 11.38 -3.95
C VAL A 1 -7.81 11.97 -2.56
N LEU A 2 -7.22 13.13 -2.34
CA LEU A 2 -7.27 13.89 -1.09
C LEU A 2 -8.06 15.18 -1.32
N GLU A 3 -9.11 15.38 -0.53
CA GLU A 3 -9.99 16.53 -0.61
C GLU A 3 -9.90 17.38 0.66
N GLY A 4 -9.77 18.70 0.51
CA GLY A 4 -9.89 19.66 1.59
C GLY A 4 -8.70 19.76 2.55
N ASP A 5 -7.51 19.24 2.16
CA ASP A 5 -6.30 19.32 2.99
C ASP A 5 -5.74 20.74 3.03
N THR A 6 -6.26 21.54 3.95
CA THR A 6 -5.73 22.85 4.27
C THR A 6 -4.37 22.70 4.96
N ASP A 7 -3.38 23.54 4.66
CA ASP A 7 -2.02 23.47 5.22
C ASP A 7 -1.22 22.20 4.88
N SER A 8 -1.69 21.40 3.95
CA SER A 8 -1.00 20.18 3.48
C SER A 8 -0.58 19.20 4.58
N ILE A 9 -1.34 19.13 5.67
CA ILE A 9 -1.03 18.27 6.82
C ILE A 9 -1.06 16.80 6.41
N VAL A 10 -2.17 16.36 5.81
CA VAL A 10 -2.35 14.98 5.34
C VAL A 10 -1.43 14.68 4.16
N THR A 11 -1.23 15.66 3.27
CA THR A 11 -0.28 15.54 2.16
C THR A 11 1.11 15.18 2.68
N ARG A 12 1.65 15.93 3.62
CA ARG A 12 3.00 15.67 4.18
C ARG A 12 3.11 14.29 4.80
N ILE A 13 2.08 13.85 5.53
CA ILE A 13 2.05 12.52 6.14
C ILE A 13 2.14 11.41 5.08
N LEU A 14 1.37 11.52 4.00
CA LEU A 14 1.24 10.46 3.00
C LEU A 14 2.27 10.54 1.86
N THR A 15 2.96 11.65 1.70
CA THR A 15 4.05 11.81 0.73
C THR A 15 5.44 11.77 1.36
N GLU A 16 5.53 11.44 2.64
CA GLU A 16 6.81 11.14 3.28
C GLU A 16 7.46 9.93 2.61
N ASP A 17 8.77 10.00 2.45
CA ASP A 17 9.52 8.94 1.77
C ASP A 17 9.48 7.63 2.56
N VAL A 18 9.40 6.54 1.83
CA VAL A 18 9.48 5.19 2.41
C VAL A 18 10.90 4.97 2.96
N PRO A 19 11.05 4.62 4.25
CA PRO A 19 12.35 4.41 4.86
C PRO A 19 13.16 3.31 4.17
N ALA A 20 14.49 3.46 4.18
CA ALA A 20 15.45 2.47 3.69
C ALA A 20 15.42 2.16 2.18
N LEU A 21 14.74 2.94 1.38
CA LEU A 21 14.87 2.88 -0.07
C LEU A 21 16.15 3.61 -0.53
N PRO A 22 16.85 3.11 -1.56
CA PRO A 22 18.05 3.77 -2.10
C PRO A 22 17.78 5.15 -2.70
N GLN A 23 16.57 5.38 -3.17
CA GLN A 23 16.09 6.65 -3.69
C GLN A 23 14.87 7.10 -2.92
N PRO A 24 14.68 8.40 -2.67
CA PRO A 24 13.47 8.92 -2.05
C PRO A 24 12.24 8.60 -2.90
N GLU A 25 11.32 7.85 -2.34
CA GLU A 25 10.05 7.53 -2.98
C GLU A 25 8.91 7.80 -2.00
N PRO A 26 7.93 8.64 -2.38
CA PRO A 26 6.81 8.93 -1.50
C PRO A 26 5.92 7.68 -1.34
N LEU A 27 5.42 7.47 -0.13
CA LEU A 27 4.50 6.37 0.17
C LEU A 27 3.30 6.35 -0.79
N CYS A 28 2.72 7.51 -1.07
CA CYS A 28 1.56 7.63 -1.95
C CYS A 28 1.69 8.75 -2.98
N LYS A 29 1.18 8.50 -4.18
CA LYS A 29 0.92 9.56 -5.17
C LYS A 29 -0.48 10.14 -4.93
N LEU A 30 -0.55 11.41 -4.57
CA LEU A 30 -1.80 12.08 -4.22
C LEU A 30 -2.31 12.98 -5.33
N ILE A 31 -3.62 12.92 -5.59
CA ILE A 31 -4.34 13.93 -6.37
C ILE A 31 -5.10 14.78 -5.37
N GLN A 32 -4.74 16.05 -5.27
CA GLN A 32 -5.38 17.00 -4.36
C GLN A 32 -6.54 17.71 -5.04
N VAL A 33 -7.65 17.81 -4.33
CA VAL A 33 -8.88 18.46 -4.80
C VAL A 33 -9.39 19.43 -3.73
N LYS A 34 -9.83 20.61 -4.15
CA LYS A 34 -10.48 21.57 -3.23
C LYS A 34 -11.76 20.94 -2.64
N LYS A 35 -12.09 21.32 -1.40
CA LYS A 35 -13.30 20.84 -0.71
C LYS A 35 -14.56 21.05 -1.59
N GLY A 36 -15.37 20.00 -1.70
CA GLY A 36 -16.60 20.01 -2.50
C GLY A 36 -16.40 20.02 -4.02
N LYS A 37 -15.17 19.80 -4.50
CA LYS A 37 -14.86 19.81 -5.94
C LYS A 37 -14.56 18.42 -6.51
N THR A 38 -14.64 17.39 -5.71
CA THR A 38 -14.48 16.00 -6.19
C THR A 38 -15.65 15.62 -7.09
N LYS A 39 -15.39 15.33 -8.37
CA LYS A 39 -16.39 15.02 -9.40
C LYS A 39 -15.88 13.94 -10.36
N GLY A 40 -16.82 13.32 -11.09
CA GLY A 40 -16.50 12.37 -12.16
C GLY A 40 -15.66 11.20 -11.67
N SER A 41 -14.61 10.84 -12.38
CA SER A 41 -13.73 9.71 -12.07
C SER A 41 -13.06 9.80 -10.70
N TYR A 42 -12.88 10.99 -10.14
CA TYR A 42 -12.31 11.16 -8.80
C TYR A 42 -13.25 10.67 -7.68
N LEU A 43 -14.54 10.56 -7.93
CA LEU A 43 -15.48 9.92 -7.00
C LEU A 43 -15.30 8.41 -6.94
N LEU A 44 -14.81 7.80 -8.03
CA LEU A 44 -14.73 6.35 -8.21
C LEU A 44 -13.37 5.76 -7.83
N VAL A 45 -12.41 6.58 -7.39
CA VAL A 45 -11.09 6.09 -6.97
C VAL A 45 -11.20 5.21 -5.72
N ARG A 46 -10.32 4.21 -5.62
CA ARG A 46 -10.31 3.25 -4.52
C ARG A 46 -10.14 3.87 -3.14
N THR A 47 -9.24 4.83 -3.01
CA THR A 47 -8.98 5.49 -1.72
C THR A 47 -9.23 6.98 -1.82
N ARG A 48 -10.19 7.46 -1.02
CA ARG A 48 -10.50 8.88 -0.86
C ARG A 48 -10.29 9.30 0.58
N ILE A 49 -9.64 10.44 0.76
CA ILE A 49 -9.45 11.05 2.07
C ILE A 49 -10.12 12.42 2.00
N ILE A 50 -11.01 12.71 2.92
CA ILE A 50 -11.78 13.95 2.99
C ILE A 50 -11.49 14.60 4.32
N VAL A 51 -10.87 15.78 4.29
CA VAL A 51 -10.57 16.59 5.47
C VAL A 51 -11.62 17.67 5.60
N ASN A 52 -12.28 17.72 6.75
CA ASN A 52 -13.30 18.72 7.08
C ASN A 52 -12.86 19.51 8.30
N ILE A 53 -12.64 20.81 8.11
CA ILE A 53 -12.55 21.75 9.21
C ILE A 53 -13.95 22.31 9.43
N THR A 54 -14.53 21.98 10.56
CA THR A 54 -15.93 22.30 10.91
C THR A 54 -16.02 22.55 12.42
N ASP A 55 -17.19 22.81 12.94
CA ASP A 55 -17.50 22.95 14.37
C ASP A 55 -17.54 21.61 15.15
N LYS A 56 -17.29 20.49 14.46
CA LYS A 56 -17.32 19.15 15.05
C LYS A 56 -16.00 18.79 15.71
N ASP A 57 -16.09 17.96 16.74
CA ASP A 57 -14.92 17.39 17.39
C ASP A 57 -14.08 16.52 16.45
N PHE A 58 -12.80 16.34 16.82
CA PHE A 58 -11.88 15.51 16.08
C PHE A 58 -12.40 14.08 15.98
N ALA A 59 -12.50 13.60 14.74
CA ALA A 59 -12.86 12.22 14.46
C ALA A 59 -12.24 11.75 13.14
N VAL A 60 -11.81 10.50 13.12
CA VAL A 60 -11.44 9.79 11.90
C VAL A 60 -12.44 8.66 11.69
N LYS A 61 -13.16 8.70 10.57
CA LYS A 61 -14.16 7.69 10.21
C LYS A 61 -13.81 7.03 8.90
N LEU A 62 -13.89 5.70 8.87
CA LEU A 62 -13.71 4.89 7.69
C LEU A 62 -15.08 4.38 7.22
N SER A 63 -15.34 4.50 5.93
CA SER A 63 -16.49 3.91 5.25
C SER A 63 -16.06 3.26 3.94
N HIS A 64 -16.89 2.35 3.44
CA HIS A 64 -16.58 1.53 2.28
C HIS A 64 -17.65 1.66 1.20
N ASP A 65 -17.25 1.55 -0.06
CA ASP A 65 -18.10 1.30 -1.23
C ASP A 65 -19.27 2.29 -1.43
N GLU A 66 -19.04 3.59 -1.13
CA GLU A 66 -20.10 4.61 -1.25
C GLU A 66 -20.37 5.02 -2.71
N ASN A 67 -19.32 5.10 -3.55
CA ASN A 67 -19.45 5.56 -4.93
C ASN A 67 -18.93 4.53 -5.94
N ALA A 68 -18.11 3.59 -5.48
CA ALA A 68 -17.54 2.50 -6.27
C ALA A 68 -17.21 1.33 -5.35
N ALA A 69 -17.02 0.13 -5.90
CA ALA A 69 -16.56 -1.05 -5.18
C ALA A 69 -15.39 -1.70 -5.95
N PRO A 70 -14.26 -1.96 -5.28
CA PRO A 70 -13.95 -1.65 -3.88
C PRO A 70 -13.54 -0.18 -3.69
N GLN A 71 -14.01 0.44 -2.60
CA GLN A 71 -13.66 1.82 -2.26
C GLN A 71 -13.50 2.00 -0.75
N ASN A 72 -12.48 2.76 -0.33
CA ASN A 72 -12.26 3.19 1.05
C ASN A 72 -12.37 4.71 1.13
N ILE A 73 -13.19 5.22 2.02
CA ILE A 73 -13.35 6.65 2.26
C ILE A 73 -12.99 6.97 3.70
N ILE A 74 -11.92 7.73 3.89
CA ILE A 74 -11.43 8.17 5.20
C ILE A 74 -11.88 9.63 5.38
N ARG A 75 -12.79 9.86 6.34
CA ARG A 75 -13.23 11.21 6.71
C ARG A 75 -12.56 11.64 7.98
N ILE A 76 -11.84 12.76 7.91
CA ILE A 76 -11.13 13.37 9.03
C ILE A 76 -11.85 14.69 9.34
N ASN A 77 -12.45 14.79 10.51
CA ASN A 77 -13.07 16.01 10.98
C ASN A 77 -12.23 16.63 12.10
N ALA A 78 -12.10 17.94 12.08
CA ALA A 78 -11.48 18.72 13.14
C ALA A 78 -12.13 20.10 13.22
N HIS A 79 -12.14 20.74 14.40
CA HIS A 79 -12.69 22.09 14.52
C HIS A 79 -11.70 23.17 14.08
N SER A 80 -10.42 22.83 13.98
CA SER A 80 -9.38 23.74 13.50
C SER A 80 -8.21 22.99 12.85
N VAL A 81 -7.43 23.70 12.08
CA VAL A 81 -6.16 23.18 11.50
C VAL A 81 -5.18 22.79 12.60
N GLN A 82 -5.18 23.57 13.70
CA GLN A 82 -4.32 23.26 14.85
C GLN A 82 -4.73 21.94 15.50
N GLN A 83 -6.02 21.73 15.76
CA GLN A 83 -6.51 20.45 16.30
C GLN A 83 -6.18 19.28 15.37
N LEU A 84 -6.33 19.46 14.04
CA LEU A 84 -5.95 18.45 13.07
C LEU A 84 -4.48 18.06 13.22
N ARG A 85 -3.59 19.05 13.34
CA ARG A 85 -2.14 18.85 13.49
C ARG A 85 -1.78 18.13 14.78
N GLU A 86 -2.46 18.46 15.88
CA GLU A 86 -2.18 17.89 17.20
C GLU A 86 -2.77 16.48 17.39
N ARG A 87 -3.93 16.22 16.79
CA ARG A 87 -4.70 14.99 17.06
C ARG A 87 -4.55 13.91 15.99
N LEU A 88 -4.13 14.27 14.77
CA LEU A 88 -3.99 13.30 13.69
C LEU A 88 -2.75 12.44 13.90
N ASN A 89 -2.97 11.15 14.14
CA ASN A 89 -1.89 10.16 14.16
C ASN A 89 -1.50 9.79 12.71
N GLY A 90 -0.38 10.33 12.25
CA GLY A 90 0.10 10.14 10.87
C GLY A 90 0.49 8.69 10.57
N GLU A 91 1.12 8.00 11.52
CA GLU A 91 1.50 6.59 11.37
C GLU A 91 0.26 5.70 11.19
N LYS A 92 -0.77 5.90 12.02
CA LYS A 92 -2.03 5.17 11.90
C LYS A 92 -2.74 5.47 10.59
N LEU A 93 -2.70 6.72 10.11
CA LEU A 93 -3.29 7.07 8.81
C LEU A 93 -2.56 6.35 7.67
N ARG A 94 -1.22 6.34 7.67
CA ARG A 94 -0.42 5.58 6.70
C ARG A 94 -0.78 4.10 6.73
N GLN A 95 -0.81 3.50 7.90
CA GLN A 95 -1.17 2.09 8.06
C GLN A 95 -2.55 1.77 7.47
N ILE A 96 -3.57 2.59 7.72
CA ILE A 96 -4.92 2.39 7.15
C ILE A 96 -4.89 2.43 5.62
N VAL A 97 -4.14 3.36 5.03
CA VAL A 97 -4.03 3.48 3.56
C VAL A 97 -3.29 2.27 2.97
N ASP A 98 -2.18 1.86 3.57
CA ASP A 98 -1.39 0.72 3.12
C ASP A 98 -2.15 -0.59 3.22
N GLU A 99 -2.78 -0.87 4.35
CA GLU A 99 -3.59 -2.07 4.54
C GLU A 99 -4.73 -2.17 3.52
N ALA A 100 -5.37 -1.05 3.21
CA ALA A 100 -6.43 -1.00 2.20
C ALA A 100 -5.92 -1.34 0.79
N GLU A 101 -4.77 -0.81 0.39
CA GLU A 101 -4.15 -1.10 -0.91
C GLU A 101 -3.61 -2.53 -0.97
N LEU A 102 -2.94 -3.00 0.08
CA LEU A 102 -2.42 -4.37 0.16
C LEU A 102 -3.55 -5.40 0.11
N LYS A 103 -4.63 -5.18 0.85
CA LYS A 103 -5.82 -6.05 0.82
C LYS A 103 -6.40 -6.13 -0.59
N HIS A 104 -6.59 -4.99 -1.25
CA HIS A 104 -7.10 -4.94 -2.62
C HIS A 104 -6.20 -5.72 -3.60
N LEU A 105 -4.88 -5.52 -3.54
CA LEU A 105 -3.92 -6.23 -4.38
C LEU A 105 -3.96 -7.74 -4.12
N ALA A 106 -4.01 -8.15 -2.86
CA ALA A 106 -4.12 -9.56 -2.47
C ALA A 106 -5.41 -10.20 -3.01
N GLU A 107 -6.55 -9.51 -2.88
CA GLU A 107 -7.84 -9.98 -3.40
C GLU A 107 -7.85 -10.06 -4.93
N MET A 108 -7.29 -9.07 -5.61
CA MET A 108 -7.22 -9.03 -7.07
C MET A 108 -6.41 -10.22 -7.64
N ILE A 109 -5.35 -10.64 -6.93
CA ILE A 109 -4.55 -11.81 -7.31
C ILE A 109 -5.27 -13.09 -6.90
N SER A 110 -5.79 -13.18 -5.68
CA SER A 110 -6.39 -14.39 -5.11
C SER A 110 -7.67 -14.80 -5.81
N ASN A 111 -8.52 -13.84 -6.16
CA ASN A 111 -9.82 -14.08 -6.78
C ASN A 111 -9.75 -14.30 -8.29
N ASN A 112 -8.55 -14.17 -8.89
CA ASN A 112 -8.39 -14.36 -10.33
C ASN A 112 -7.26 -15.38 -10.61
N PRO A 113 -7.60 -16.67 -10.80
CA PRO A 113 -6.61 -17.72 -11.08
C PRO A 113 -5.73 -17.44 -12.31
N SER A 114 -6.25 -16.72 -13.31
CA SER A 114 -5.47 -16.36 -14.52
C SER A 114 -4.38 -15.30 -14.25
N LYS A 115 -4.47 -14.59 -13.15
CA LYS A 115 -3.46 -13.63 -12.70
C LYS A 115 -2.39 -14.23 -11.78
N GLN A 116 -2.43 -15.55 -11.57
CA GLN A 116 -1.50 -16.25 -10.68
C GLN A 116 -0.50 -17.09 -11.48
N ASN A 117 0.75 -17.04 -11.07
CA ASN A 117 1.81 -17.95 -11.55
C ASN A 117 1.80 -19.22 -10.68
N LYS A 118 0.93 -20.16 -11.03
CA LYS A 118 0.73 -21.41 -10.26
C LYS A 118 2.00 -22.27 -10.22
N GLU A 119 2.73 -22.34 -11.32
CA GLU A 119 3.98 -23.12 -11.38
C GLU A 119 4.98 -22.62 -10.34
N MET A 120 5.15 -21.31 -10.26
CA MET A 120 6.08 -20.69 -9.33
C MET A 120 5.60 -20.81 -7.86
N GLN A 121 4.27 -20.75 -7.63
CA GLN A 121 3.68 -20.98 -6.31
C GLN A 121 3.96 -22.41 -5.82
N GLU A 122 3.76 -23.40 -6.67
CA GLU A 122 4.04 -24.82 -6.35
C GLU A 122 5.52 -25.04 -6.08
N GLU A 123 6.39 -24.43 -6.86
CA GLU A 123 7.84 -24.52 -6.66
C GLU A 123 8.27 -23.94 -5.31
N VAL A 124 7.79 -22.75 -4.96
CA VAL A 124 8.07 -22.12 -3.66
C VAL A 124 7.53 -22.96 -2.52
N LYS A 125 6.32 -23.48 -2.66
CA LYS A 125 5.70 -24.34 -1.66
C LYS A 125 6.49 -25.63 -1.45
N LYS A 126 6.90 -26.28 -2.52
CA LYS A 126 7.70 -27.54 -2.48
C LYS A 126 9.08 -27.31 -1.85
N THR A 127 9.75 -26.23 -2.20
CA THR A 127 11.16 -25.99 -1.80
C THR A 127 11.26 -25.38 -0.40
N PHE A 128 10.34 -24.47 -0.06
CA PHE A 128 10.42 -23.65 1.17
C PHE A 128 9.28 -23.90 2.15
N GLY A 129 8.23 -24.62 1.76
CA GLY A 129 7.03 -24.84 2.59
C GLY A 129 6.14 -23.61 2.72
N LEU A 130 6.33 -22.58 1.86
CA LEU A 130 5.60 -21.34 1.90
C LEU A 130 4.43 -21.34 0.91
N ASP A 131 3.23 -21.08 1.42
CA ASP A 131 2.04 -20.88 0.58
C ASP A 131 1.88 -19.36 0.32
N MET A 132 2.16 -18.93 -0.90
CA MET A 132 2.09 -17.51 -1.26
C MET A 132 1.48 -17.33 -2.65
N LYS A 133 0.80 -16.19 -2.85
CA LYS A 133 0.22 -15.84 -4.14
C LYS A 133 1.22 -15.03 -4.95
N ILE A 134 1.64 -15.59 -6.08
CA ILE A 134 2.64 -14.99 -6.98
C ILE A 134 1.91 -14.51 -8.24
N PRO A 135 2.02 -13.22 -8.61
CA PRO A 135 1.42 -12.70 -9.83
C PRO A 135 1.97 -13.38 -11.09
N VAL A 136 1.13 -13.57 -12.10
CA VAL A 136 1.53 -14.14 -13.40
C VAL A 136 2.61 -13.31 -14.10
N SER A 137 2.68 -12.01 -13.84
CA SER A 137 3.72 -11.12 -14.36
C SER A 137 5.11 -11.45 -13.83
N MET A 138 5.23 -12.12 -12.68
CA MET A 138 6.49 -12.58 -12.12
C MET A 138 6.86 -13.94 -12.73
N ASN A 139 7.38 -13.92 -13.92
CA ASN A 139 7.61 -15.11 -14.77
C ASN A 139 9.08 -15.44 -15.03
N ALA A 140 10.01 -14.58 -14.68
CA ALA A 140 11.43 -14.87 -14.70
C ALA A 140 11.87 -15.44 -13.35
N SER A 141 12.73 -16.47 -13.35
CA SER A 141 13.25 -17.03 -12.11
C SER A 141 14.68 -17.57 -12.24
N LYS A 142 15.41 -17.53 -11.12
CA LYS A 142 16.67 -18.25 -10.92
C LYS A 142 16.58 -19.02 -9.62
N LYS A 143 17.09 -20.25 -9.63
CA LYS A 143 16.98 -21.20 -8.52
C LYS A 143 18.34 -21.73 -8.11
N ALA A 144 18.52 -21.94 -6.80
CA ALA A 144 19.59 -22.75 -6.23
C ALA A 144 19.04 -23.55 -5.05
N LYS A 145 19.87 -24.36 -4.39
CA LYS A 145 19.45 -25.26 -3.31
C LYS A 145 18.66 -24.57 -2.20
N ASP A 146 19.09 -23.36 -1.80
CA ASP A 146 18.57 -22.65 -0.63
C ASP A 146 17.97 -21.29 -0.96
N PHE A 147 17.81 -20.96 -2.25
CA PHE A 147 17.13 -19.75 -2.65
C PHE A 147 16.38 -19.88 -3.99
N ILE A 148 15.37 -19.04 -4.15
CA ILE A 148 14.73 -18.77 -5.43
C ILE A 148 14.57 -17.25 -5.58
N TRP A 149 14.99 -16.72 -6.72
CA TRP A 149 14.74 -15.37 -7.14
C TRP A 149 13.67 -15.39 -8.23
N ILE A 150 12.66 -14.52 -8.09
CA ILE A 150 11.53 -14.41 -9.02
C ILE A 150 11.38 -12.95 -9.40
N SER A 151 11.15 -12.64 -10.67
CA SER A 151 11.03 -11.27 -11.17
C SER A 151 9.98 -11.14 -12.27
N ASN A 152 9.45 -9.94 -12.43
CA ASN A 152 8.68 -9.57 -13.62
C ASN A 152 9.55 -9.17 -14.81
N ASN A 153 10.87 -9.06 -14.60
CA ASN A 153 11.88 -8.68 -15.59
C ASN A 153 11.51 -7.45 -16.43
N ALA A 154 10.77 -6.51 -15.84
CA ALA A 154 10.32 -5.29 -16.51
C ALA A 154 11.46 -4.29 -16.68
N SER A 155 11.50 -3.56 -17.80
CA SER A 155 12.49 -2.51 -18.06
C SER A 155 12.27 -1.27 -17.17
N THR A 156 11.03 -1.05 -16.73
CA THR A 156 10.65 0.00 -15.79
C THR A 156 9.79 -0.58 -14.69
N GLY A 157 10.05 -0.21 -13.43
CA GLY A 157 9.30 -0.75 -12.29
C GLY A 157 9.55 -2.24 -12.07
N MET A 158 10.80 -2.70 -12.21
CA MET A 158 11.16 -4.09 -11.97
C MET A 158 10.87 -4.50 -10.53
N GLN A 159 10.11 -5.59 -10.39
CA GLN A 159 9.79 -6.18 -9.10
C GLN A 159 10.57 -7.48 -8.94
N ASN A 160 11.19 -7.64 -7.78
CA ASN A 160 11.96 -8.83 -7.45
C ASN A 160 11.47 -9.42 -6.12
N LEU A 161 11.29 -10.72 -6.10
CA LEU A 161 11.01 -11.50 -4.91
C LEU A 161 12.15 -12.50 -4.71
N LEU A 162 12.78 -12.47 -3.54
CA LEU A 162 13.80 -13.43 -3.14
C LEU A 162 13.31 -14.24 -1.96
N VAL A 163 13.26 -15.56 -2.10
CA VAL A 163 12.96 -16.49 -1.01
C VAL A 163 14.20 -17.31 -0.75
N MET A 164 14.70 -17.31 0.49
CA MET A 164 15.91 -18.03 0.87
C MET A 164 15.82 -18.68 2.25
N LYS A 165 16.55 -19.77 2.44
CA LYS A 165 16.78 -20.36 3.75
C LYS A 165 18.00 -19.71 4.39
N VAL A 166 17.81 -19.12 5.57
CA VAL A 166 18.90 -18.57 6.36
C VAL A 166 19.01 -19.29 7.70
N LYS A 167 20.23 -19.48 8.20
CA LYS A 167 20.46 -20.05 9.53
C LYS A 167 19.94 -19.11 10.61
N SER A 168 19.45 -19.64 11.73
CA SER A 168 18.85 -18.85 12.81
C SER A 168 19.80 -17.79 13.39
N GLU A 169 21.09 -18.05 13.40
CA GLU A 169 22.13 -17.12 13.86
C GLU A 169 22.29 -15.92 12.92
N GLU A 170 22.16 -16.12 11.60
CA GLU A 170 22.24 -15.06 10.61
C GLU A 170 21.03 -14.13 10.62
N ARG A 171 19.86 -14.64 11.05
CA ARG A 171 18.64 -13.84 11.24
C ARG A 171 18.78 -12.74 12.28
N ARG A 172 19.59 -12.97 13.34
CA ARG A 172 19.77 -12.02 14.45
C ARG A 172 20.74 -10.88 14.09
N THR A 173 21.62 -11.09 13.15
CA THR A 173 22.70 -10.13 12.82
C THR A 173 22.43 -9.33 11.55
N GLY A 174 21.43 -9.65 10.75
CA GLY A 174 21.17 -9.00 9.45
C GLY A 174 22.31 -9.16 8.44
N LYS A 175 23.31 -10.01 8.74
CA LYS A 175 24.46 -10.26 7.87
C LYS A 175 24.19 -11.46 6.99
N VAL A 176 23.66 -11.20 5.80
CA VAL A 176 23.69 -12.15 4.71
C VAL A 176 25.00 -11.88 3.95
N LYS A 177 25.89 -12.88 3.89
CA LYS A 177 27.11 -12.81 3.08
C LYS A 177 26.79 -12.95 1.60
#